data_2b3b92ba3f79535c7901d0cad707c9df
#
_entry.id   2b3b92ba3f79535c7901d0cad707c9df
#
_cell.length_a   1.000
_cell.length_b   1.000
_cell.length_c   1.000
_cell.angle_alpha   90.00
_cell.angle_beta   90.00
_cell.angle_gamma   90.00
#
_symmetry.space_group_name_H-M   'P 1'
#
loop_
_entity.id
_entity.type
_entity.pdbx_description
1 polymer ?
#
loop_
_entity_poly.entity_id
_entity_poly.type
_entity_poly.pdbx_seq_one_letter_code
_entity_poly.pdbx_strand_id
1 'polypeptide(L)'
;MEMCNFAVESADTVFMEVIYEDNHIVVVNKAPGEIVQGDKTGDEPLVETLRRWIKEKYNKPGNVFCGVVHRLDRPVGGLVVFAKTSKALSRLNEMFRNGEVHKTYWALSRNLPELPEGELKGYIRTIEKTNKSLYYASPREGAKEARLRYKVLGSLDRYHLIEVELLTGRKHQIRVQLASVGCPIKGDLKYGDKRSNPDGSISLIARHIEFVHPVSKQRISLDAPVPDDPLWKAAESLKQ
;
A
#
# COMPACT_ATOMS: atom_id res chain seq x y z
N MET A 1 11.03 16.75 16.46
CA MET A 1 10.52 15.35 16.62
C MET A 1 11.50 14.48 15.83
N GLU A 2 12.39 13.81 16.54
CA GLU A 2 13.46 13.02 15.91
C GLU A 2 12.88 11.78 15.25
N MET A 3 13.17 11.61 13.96
CA MET A 3 12.89 10.39 13.22
C MET A 3 13.91 9.32 13.67
N CYS A 4 13.48 8.40 14.51
CA CYS A 4 14.30 7.27 14.91
C CYS A 4 14.24 6.17 13.84
N ASN A 5 15.22 6.14 12.95
CA ASN A 5 15.50 4.95 12.13
C ASN A 5 16.18 3.91 13.03
N PHE A 6 15.43 2.92 13.50
CA PHE A 6 15.98 1.75 14.17
C PHE A 6 15.95 0.56 13.24
N ALA A 7 17.12 0.22 12.68
CA ALA A 7 17.35 -1.12 12.15
C ALA A 7 17.73 -2.01 13.35
N VAL A 8 16.96 -3.06 13.62
CA VAL A 8 17.26 -4.03 14.67
C VAL A 8 17.83 -5.28 14.02
N GLU A 9 19.13 -5.53 14.26
CA GLU A 9 19.79 -6.79 13.90
C GLU A 9 19.56 -7.84 14.98
N SER A 10 18.90 -8.95 14.64
CA SER A 10 19.04 -10.25 15.28
C SER A 10 19.14 -11.34 14.22
N ALA A 11 19.89 -12.39 14.48
CA ALA A 11 20.49 -13.33 13.52
C ALA A 11 19.51 -14.17 12.65
N ASP A 12 18.18 -13.90 12.67
CA ASP A 12 17.16 -14.52 11.80
C ASP A 12 16.04 -13.52 11.44
N THR A 13 16.33 -12.23 11.38
CA THR A 13 15.31 -11.18 11.33
C THR A 13 15.07 -10.70 9.91
N VAL A 14 13.89 -11.01 9.39
CA VAL A 14 13.28 -10.24 8.30
C VAL A 14 13.36 -8.76 8.68
N PHE A 15 14.09 -7.97 7.90
CA PHE A 15 14.23 -6.53 8.12
C PHE A 15 12.88 -5.85 7.91
N MET A 16 12.14 -5.66 8.99
CA MET A 16 10.90 -4.89 8.99
C MET A 16 11.21 -3.43 9.31
N GLU A 17 10.97 -2.53 8.38
CA GLU A 17 11.18 -1.10 8.56
C GLU A 17 9.98 -0.46 9.24
N VAL A 18 10.14 -0.06 10.51
CA VAL A 18 9.11 0.66 11.28
C VAL A 18 9.24 2.16 11.03
N ILE A 19 8.22 2.77 10.43
CA ILE A 19 8.17 4.21 10.11
C ILE A 19 7.63 5.03 11.28
N TYR A 20 6.65 4.48 12.01
CA TYR A 20 6.05 5.14 13.17
C TYR A 20 5.57 4.08 14.17
N GLU A 21 5.72 4.37 15.45
CA GLU A 21 5.17 3.53 16.52
C GLU A 21 4.83 4.37 17.75
N ASP A 22 3.71 4.02 18.37
CA ASP A 22 3.35 4.45 19.72
C ASP A 22 2.65 3.32 20.49
N ASN A 23 1.95 3.65 21.59
CA ASN A 23 1.23 2.67 22.39
C ASN A 23 0.01 2.05 21.70
N HIS A 24 -0.49 2.65 20.64
CA HIS A 24 -1.78 2.33 20.02
C HIS A 24 -1.69 1.84 18.58
N ILE A 25 -0.71 2.32 17.83
CA ILE A 25 -0.51 1.99 16.41
C ILE A 25 0.95 1.72 16.11
N VAL A 26 1.19 1.00 15.02
CA VAL A 26 2.49 0.88 14.37
C VAL A 26 2.29 0.98 12.86
N VAL A 27 3.16 1.73 12.19
CA VAL A 27 3.18 1.88 10.73
C VAL A 27 4.51 1.37 10.22
N VAL A 28 4.45 0.47 9.25
CA VAL A 28 5.64 -0.14 8.66
C VAL A 28 5.72 0.14 7.18
N ASN A 29 6.92 0.16 6.64
CA ASN A 29 7.18 0.09 5.21
C ASN A 29 7.26 -1.38 4.80
N LYS A 30 6.15 -1.91 4.25
CA LYS A 30 6.08 -3.30 3.80
C LYS A 30 6.93 -3.48 2.55
N ALA A 31 7.78 -4.48 2.53
CA ALA A 31 8.50 -4.87 1.31
C ALA A 31 7.57 -5.57 0.30
N PRO A 32 7.82 -5.44 -1.02
CA PRO A 32 7.20 -6.33 -2.01
C PRO A 32 7.49 -7.80 -1.68
N GLY A 33 6.53 -8.69 -1.97
CA GLY A 33 6.64 -10.11 -1.64
C GLY A 33 6.03 -10.51 -0.30
N GLU A 34 6.07 -9.63 0.71
CA GLU A 34 5.42 -9.88 2.00
C GLU A 34 3.89 -9.85 1.90
N ILE A 35 3.23 -10.65 2.73
CA ILE A 35 1.78 -10.61 2.92
C ILE A 35 1.43 -9.93 4.25
N VAL A 36 0.41 -9.09 4.24
CA VAL A 36 -0.01 -8.36 5.46
C VAL A 36 -0.74 -9.27 6.45
N GLN A 37 -1.56 -10.18 5.91
CA GLN A 37 -2.40 -11.13 6.64
C GLN A 37 -2.29 -12.50 6.00
N GLY A 38 -2.43 -13.55 6.77
CA GLY A 38 -2.37 -14.94 6.28
C GLY A 38 -3.29 -15.20 5.08
N ASP A 39 -2.77 -15.90 4.11
CA ASP A 39 -3.45 -16.33 2.90
C ASP A 39 -3.23 -17.83 2.64
N LYS A 40 -3.56 -18.30 1.44
CA LYS A 40 -3.45 -19.72 1.05
C LYS A 40 -2.01 -20.20 0.77
N THR A 41 -1.04 -19.30 0.76
CA THR A 41 0.37 -19.63 0.44
C THR A 41 1.09 -20.29 1.60
N GLY A 42 0.67 -20.03 2.83
CA GLY A 42 1.33 -20.53 4.03
C GLY A 42 2.53 -19.71 4.47
N ASP A 43 2.85 -18.62 3.76
CA ASP A 43 3.92 -17.71 4.17
C ASP A 43 3.54 -16.97 5.47
N GLU A 44 4.54 -16.65 6.30
CA GLU A 44 4.33 -15.91 7.53
C GLU A 44 3.85 -14.48 7.20
N PRO A 45 2.68 -14.06 7.72
CA PRO A 45 2.19 -12.73 7.45
C PRO A 45 2.83 -11.68 8.37
N LEU A 46 2.99 -10.47 7.84
CA LEU A 46 3.61 -9.34 8.53
C LEU A 46 2.99 -9.04 9.90
N VAL A 47 1.70 -9.32 10.08
CA VAL A 47 1.04 -9.17 11.39
C VAL A 47 1.60 -10.11 12.47
N GLU A 48 2.04 -11.33 12.11
CA GLU A 48 2.65 -12.27 13.05
C GLU A 48 4.09 -11.85 13.38
N THR A 49 4.85 -11.42 12.36
CA THR A 49 6.17 -10.82 12.57
C THR A 49 6.11 -9.62 13.51
N LEU A 50 5.11 -8.74 13.34
CA LEU A 50 4.88 -7.61 14.23
C LEU A 50 4.51 -8.03 15.67
N ARG A 51 3.69 -9.07 15.85
CA ARG A 51 3.36 -9.59 17.18
C ARG A 51 4.60 -10.07 17.92
N ARG A 52 5.46 -10.83 17.22
CA ARG A 52 6.74 -11.30 17.76
C ARG A 52 7.64 -10.12 18.12
N TRP A 53 7.85 -9.19 17.19
CA TRP A 53 8.66 -7.98 17.41
C TRP A 53 8.16 -7.13 18.59
N ILE A 54 6.85 -6.87 18.71
CA ILE A 54 6.28 -6.14 19.85
C ILE A 54 6.50 -6.91 21.17
N LYS A 55 6.36 -8.24 21.15
CA LYS A 55 6.56 -9.08 22.32
C LYS A 55 7.99 -8.98 22.82
N GLU A 56 8.95 -9.10 21.94
CA GLU A 56 10.39 -9.03 22.23
C GLU A 56 10.80 -7.62 22.68
N LYS A 57 10.46 -6.61 21.88
CA LYS A 57 10.80 -5.21 22.16
C LYS A 57 10.35 -4.73 23.56
N TYR A 58 9.18 -5.15 24.00
CA TYR A 58 8.58 -4.73 25.27
C TYR A 58 8.63 -5.81 26.35
N ASN A 59 9.33 -6.90 26.11
CA ASN A 59 9.43 -8.05 27.03
C ASN A 59 8.08 -8.46 27.61
N LYS A 60 7.03 -8.55 26.74
CA LYS A 60 5.67 -8.81 27.18
C LYS A 60 5.45 -10.29 27.48
N PRO A 61 4.93 -10.65 28.67
CA PRO A 61 4.50 -12.01 28.93
C PRO A 61 3.22 -12.34 28.13
N GLY A 62 3.11 -13.55 27.60
CA GLY A 62 1.89 -14.02 26.93
C GLY A 62 1.69 -13.51 25.51
N ASN A 63 0.42 -13.45 25.06
CA ASN A 63 0.05 -13.08 23.71
C ASN A 63 0.01 -11.56 23.53
N VAL A 64 0.50 -11.09 22.38
CA VAL A 64 0.49 -9.68 22.00
C VAL A 64 -0.60 -9.45 20.95
N PHE A 65 -1.40 -8.41 21.17
CA PHE A 65 -2.39 -7.99 20.20
C PHE A 65 -1.73 -7.15 19.10
N CYS A 66 -1.99 -7.51 17.85
CA CYS A 66 -1.73 -6.68 16.68
C CYS A 66 -2.86 -6.91 15.67
N GLY A 67 -3.60 -5.84 15.34
CA GLY A 67 -4.78 -5.88 14.48
C GLY A 67 -4.49 -5.31 13.10
N VAL A 68 -4.89 -6.04 12.06
CA VAL A 68 -4.80 -5.58 10.66
C VAL A 68 -5.92 -4.58 10.38
N VAL A 69 -5.57 -3.36 9.98
CA VAL A 69 -6.50 -2.29 9.63
C VAL A 69 -6.81 -2.28 8.14
N HIS A 70 -5.78 -2.38 7.33
CA HIS A 70 -5.87 -2.46 5.87
C HIS A 70 -4.74 -3.31 5.30
N ARG A 71 -4.74 -3.55 4.01
CA ARG A 71 -3.77 -4.41 3.35
C ARG A 71 -3.24 -3.79 2.07
N LEU A 72 -2.02 -4.15 1.71
CA LEU A 72 -1.46 -4.01 0.37
C LEU A 72 -1.42 -5.39 -0.31
N ASP A 73 -1.48 -5.40 -1.63
CA ASP A 73 -1.25 -6.60 -2.42
C ASP A 73 0.19 -7.10 -2.22
N ARG A 74 0.43 -8.40 -2.33
CA ARG A 74 1.76 -9.02 -2.18
C ARG A 74 2.87 -8.29 -2.97
N PRO A 75 2.72 -7.99 -4.28
CA PRO A 75 3.79 -7.37 -5.06
C PRO A 75 3.93 -5.85 -4.84
N VAL A 76 3.13 -5.25 -3.94
CA VAL A 76 3.11 -3.80 -3.66
C VAL A 76 3.85 -3.51 -2.36
N GLY A 77 4.76 -2.54 -2.38
CA GLY A 77 5.45 -2.04 -1.20
C GLY A 77 4.80 -0.79 -0.59
N GLY A 78 5.33 -0.32 0.56
CA GLY A 78 4.95 0.94 1.19
C GLY A 78 4.15 0.81 2.48
N LEU A 79 3.53 1.90 2.90
CA LEU A 79 2.97 2.08 4.23
C LEU A 79 1.78 1.15 4.54
N VAL A 80 1.87 0.45 5.66
CA VAL A 80 0.78 -0.33 6.25
C VAL A 80 0.64 0.01 7.73
N VAL A 81 -0.59 0.36 8.13
CA VAL A 81 -0.95 0.69 9.51
C VAL A 81 -1.51 -0.52 10.21
N PHE A 82 -1.02 -0.80 11.40
CA PHE A 82 -1.55 -1.82 12.31
C PHE A 82 -1.96 -1.21 13.64
N ALA A 83 -2.97 -1.78 14.27
CA ALA A 83 -3.41 -1.39 15.60
C ALA A 83 -2.77 -2.27 16.69
N LYS A 84 -2.18 -1.65 17.72
CA LYS A 84 -1.60 -2.33 18.89
C LYS A 84 -2.64 -2.56 20.00
N THR A 85 -3.86 -2.03 19.85
CA THR A 85 -4.98 -2.21 20.79
C THR A 85 -6.29 -2.42 20.03
N SER A 86 -7.24 -3.17 20.65
CA SER A 86 -8.56 -3.38 20.06
C SER A 86 -9.37 -2.10 19.89
N LYS A 87 -9.21 -1.15 20.80
CA LYS A 87 -9.84 0.18 20.72
C LYS A 87 -9.32 0.99 19.54
N ALA A 88 -8.00 0.98 19.29
CA ALA A 88 -7.40 1.62 18.12
C ALA A 88 -7.86 0.93 16.82
N LEU A 89 -7.93 -0.41 16.80
CA LEU A 89 -8.41 -1.18 15.65
C LEU A 89 -9.84 -0.78 15.26
N SER A 90 -10.75 -0.73 16.23
CA SER A 90 -12.16 -0.37 15.98
C SER A 90 -12.28 1.03 15.37
N ARG A 91 -11.57 2.01 15.94
CA ARG A 91 -11.59 3.41 15.47
C ARG A 91 -10.95 3.58 14.10
N LEU A 92 -9.80 2.92 13.85
CA LEU A 92 -9.15 2.96 12.55
C LEU A 92 -10.04 2.31 11.46
N ASN A 93 -10.66 1.16 11.76
CA ASN A 93 -11.60 0.53 10.83
C ASN A 93 -12.79 1.44 10.48
N GLU A 94 -13.29 2.22 11.44
CA GLU A 94 -14.33 3.22 11.21
C GLU A 94 -13.81 4.33 10.29
N MET A 95 -12.64 4.90 10.58
CA MET A 95 -12.03 5.95 9.77
C MET A 95 -11.77 5.49 8.33
N PHE A 96 -11.27 4.27 8.13
CA PHE A 96 -11.09 3.68 6.79
C PHE A 96 -12.42 3.52 6.05
N ARG A 97 -13.48 3.11 6.74
CA ARG A 97 -14.84 2.96 6.18
C ARG A 97 -15.43 4.32 5.78
N ASN A 98 -15.21 5.34 6.58
CA ASN A 98 -15.72 6.69 6.36
C ASN A 98 -14.89 7.50 5.35
N GLY A 99 -13.75 6.97 4.88
CA GLY A 99 -12.87 7.70 3.97
C GLY A 99 -12.04 8.83 4.62
N GLU A 100 -11.87 8.77 5.94
CA GLU A 100 -11.11 9.74 6.73
C GLU A 100 -9.58 9.49 6.70
N VAL A 101 -9.15 8.46 5.99
CA VAL A 101 -7.74 8.12 5.80
C VAL A 101 -7.34 8.40 4.35
N HIS A 102 -6.49 9.40 4.16
CA HIS A 102 -5.95 9.76 2.86
C HIS A 102 -4.74 8.89 2.53
N LYS A 103 -4.75 8.30 1.35
CA LYS A 103 -3.69 7.39 0.87
C LYS A 103 -3.27 7.81 -0.52
N THR A 104 -1.99 8.08 -0.65
CA THR A 104 -1.38 8.41 -1.93
C THR A 104 -0.39 7.33 -2.32
N TYR A 105 -0.49 6.89 -3.55
CA TYR A 105 0.38 5.88 -4.15
C TYR A 105 1.18 6.50 -5.28
N TRP A 106 2.36 5.96 -5.52
CA TRP A 106 3.13 6.23 -6.71
C TRP A 106 3.19 4.99 -7.58
N ALA A 107 2.94 5.17 -8.86
CA ALA A 107 2.97 4.12 -9.87
C ALA A 107 3.87 4.53 -11.04
N LEU A 108 4.66 3.58 -11.56
CA LEU A 108 5.40 3.77 -12.80
C LEU A 108 4.70 3.02 -13.94
N SER A 109 4.41 3.73 -15.03
CA SER A 109 3.85 3.16 -16.26
C SER A 109 4.69 3.54 -17.45
N ARG A 110 4.69 2.68 -18.49
CA ARG A 110 5.32 3.02 -19.80
C ARG A 110 4.50 4.00 -20.60
N ASN A 111 3.20 4.05 -20.34
CA ASN A 111 2.26 4.83 -21.10
C ASN A 111 1.77 6.01 -20.26
N LEU A 112 1.45 7.10 -20.93
CA LEU A 112 0.74 8.24 -20.35
C LEU A 112 -0.77 8.04 -20.50
N PRO A 113 -1.56 8.43 -19.49
CA PRO A 113 -3.00 8.58 -19.67
C PRO A 113 -3.28 9.74 -20.65
N GLU A 114 -4.48 9.77 -21.24
CA GLU A 114 -4.89 10.80 -22.20
C GLU A 114 -4.80 12.22 -21.62
N LEU A 115 -5.17 12.37 -20.34
CA LEU A 115 -5.06 13.63 -19.61
C LEU A 115 -3.97 13.52 -18.53
N PRO A 116 -3.24 14.61 -18.22
CA PRO A 116 -2.18 14.59 -17.21
C PRO A 116 -2.71 14.38 -15.79
N GLU A 117 -3.97 14.67 -15.55
CA GLU A 117 -4.66 14.44 -14.28
C GLU A 117 -6.14 14.15 -14.49
N GLY A 118 -6.77 13.46 -13.56
CA GLY A 118 -8.19 13.14 -13.67
C GLY A 118 -8.70 12.22 -12.56
N GLU A 119 -9.99 11.89 -12.64
CA GLU A 119 -10.63 10.91 -11.76
C GLU A 119 -11.07 9.69 -12.58
N LEU A 120 -10.68 8.49 -12.12
CA LEU A 120 -11.19 7.23 -12.67
C LEU A 120 -12.32 6.73 -11.77
N LYS A 121 -13.52 6.76 -12.30
CA LYS A 121 -14.74 6.27 -11.65
C LYS A 121 -15.29 5.08 -12.42
N GLY A 122 -15.69 4.03 -11.71
CA GLY A 122 -16.30 2.84 -12.29
C GLY A 122 -16.61 1.80 -11.22
N TYR A 123 -16.66 0.54 -11.62
CA TYR A 123 -17.08 -0.57 -10.76
C TYR A 123 -16.08 -1.71 -10.87
N ILE A 124 -15.76 -2.35 -9.74
CA ILE A 124 -14.81 -3.46 -9.69
C ILE A 124 -15.48 -4.69 -9.09
N ARG A 125 -15.35 -5.82 -9.79
CA ARG A 125 -15.71 -7.16 -9.32
C ARG A 125 -14.46 -8.02 -9.19
N THR A 126 -14.28 -8.65 -8.04
CA THR A 126 -13.20 -9.63 -7.81
C THR A 126 -13.64 -11.01 -8.27
N ILE A 127 -12.78 -11.70 -9.02
CA ILE A 127 -12.93 -13.10 -9.40
C ILE A 127 -11.99 -13.92 -8.50
N GLU A 128 -12.52 -14.50 -7.45
CA GLU A 128 -11.72 -15.20 -6.42
C GLU A 128 -10.94 -16.38 -7.01
N LYS A 129 -11.54 -17.15 -7.94
CA LYS A 129 -10.90 -18.31 -8.60
C LYS A 129 -9.56 -17.95 -9.26
N THR A 130 -9.45 -16.77 -9.87
CA THR A 130 -8.25 -16.31 -10.60
C THR A 130 -7.46 -15.28 -9.81
N ASN A 131 -7.95 -14.90 -8.63
CA ASN A 131 -7.38 -13.79 -7.83
C ASN A 131 -7.18 -12.53 -8.69
N LYS A 132 -8.18 -12.16 -9.51
CA LYS A 132 -8.14 -11.02 -10.43
C LYS A 132 -9.37 -10.13 -10.22
N SER A 133 -9.20 -8.82 -10.38
CA SER A 133 -10.29 -7.85 -10.41
C SER A 133 -10.59 -7.44 -11.83
N LEU A 134 -11.88 -7.24 -12.13
CA LEU A 134 -12.36 -6.74 -13.41
C LEU A 134 -12.96 -5.35 -13.21
N TYR A 135 -12.64 -4.43 -14.10
CA TYR A 135 -13.18 -3.08 -14.13
C TYR A 135 -14.33 -2.98 -15.13
N TYR A 136 -15.36 -2.22 -14.76
CA TYR A 136 -16.50 -1.87 -15.58
C TYR A 136 -16.77 -0.38 -15.49
N ALA A 137 -17.02 0.28 -16.61
CA ALA A 137 -17.36 1.70 -16.67
C ALA A 137 -18.76 2.01 -16.10
N SER A 138 -19.67 1.04 -16.14
CA SER A 138 -21.06 1.13 -15.65
C SER A 138 -21.35 0.11 -14.56
N PRO A 139 -22.41 0.29 -13.75
CA PRO A 139 -22.82 -0.66 -12.73
C PRO A 139 -22.96 -2.08 -13.29
N ARG A 140 -22.49 -3.07 -12.54
CA ARG A 140 -22.54 -4.48 -12.89
C ARG A 140 -22.85 -5.30 -11.64
N GLU A 141 -23.63 -6.36 -11.78
CA GLU A 141 -23.95 -7.26 -10.68
C GLU A 141 -22.68 -7.80 -10.01
N GLY A 142 -22.62 -7.75 -8.68
CA GLY A 142 -21.47 -8.16 -7.88
C GLY A 142 -20.24 -7.23 -7.95
N ALA A 143 -20.32 -6.14 -8.71
CA ALA A 143 -19.28 -5.12 -8.75
C ALA A 143 -19.58 -3.99 -7.76
N LYS A 144 -18.53 -3.41 -7.16
CA LYS A 144 -18.62 -2.31 -6.21
C LYS A 144 -17.99 -1.05 -6.80
N GLU A 145 -18.59 0.11 -6.53
CA GLU A 145 -18.03 1.40 -6.96
C GLU A 145 -16.58 1.55 -6.53
N ALA A 146 -15.77 2.06 -7.45
CA ALA A 146 -14.33 2.29 -7.28
C ALA A 146 -13.96 3.65 -7.87
N ARG A 147 -13.31 4.49 -7.05
CA ARG A 147 -12.90 5.84 -7.43
C ARG A 147 -11.47 6.10 -6.97
N LEU A 148 -10.68 6.68 -7.86
CA LEU A 148 -9.36 7.23 -7.56
C LEU A 148 -9.16 8.52 -8.37
N ARG A 149 -8.30 9.40 -7.88
CA ARG A 149 -7.73 10.49 -8.66
C ARG A 149 -6.30 10.17 -9.02
N TYR A 150 -5.85 10.65 -10.16
CA TYR A 150 -4.46 10.51 -10.55
C TYR A 150 -3.90 11.82 -11.10
N LYS A 151 -2.58 11.96 -11.00
CA LYS A 151 -1.81 13.05 -11.59
C LYS A 151 -0.47 12.52 -12.08
N VAL A 152 -0.09 12.86 -13.30
CA VAL A 152 1.25 12.60 -13.83
C VAL A 152 2.19 13.62 -13.21
N LEU A 153 3.15 13.18 -12.40
CA LEU A 153 4.13 14.05 -11.74
C LEU A 153 5.30 14.39 -12.67
N GLY A 154 5.62 13.51 -13.63
CA GLY A 154 6.68 13.72 -14.58
C GLY A 154 7.01 12.48 -15.39
N SER A 155 7.99 12.63 -16.30
CA SER A 155 8.41 11.60 -17.23
C SER A 155 9.91 11.39 -17.17
N LEU A 156 10.31 10.12 -17.14
CA LEU A 156 11.65 9.63 -17.40
C LEU A 156 11.74 9.15 -18.87
N ASP A 157 12.89 8.69 -19.32
CA ASP A 157 13.09 8.24 -20.71
C ASP A 157 12.05 7.21 -21.19
N ARG A 158 11.65 6.27 -20.31
CA ARG A 158 10.79 5.13 -20.68
C ARG A 158 9.61 4.93 -19.78
N TYR A 159 9.49 5.70 -18.71
CA TYR A 159 8.44 5.54 -17.69
C TYR A 159 7.95 6.90 -17.22
N HIS A 160 6.70 6.92 -16.79
CA HIS A 160 6.04 8.10 -16.26
C HIS A 160 5.66 7.83 -14.82
N LEU A 161 5.90 8.80 -13.94
CA LEU A 161 5.48 8.75 -12.55
C LEU A 161 4.05 9.26 -12.45
N ILE A 162 3.16 8.40 -11.98
CA ILE A 162 1.75 8.70 -11.74
C ILE A 162 1.49 8.64 -10.25
N GLU A 163 1.08 9.76 -9.68
CA GLU A 163 0.55 9.82 -8.33
C GLU A 163 -0.93 9.45 -8.35
N VAL A 164 -1.37 8.65 -7.37
CA VAL A 164 -2.74 8.15 -7.27
C VAL A 164 -3.27 8.37 -5.86
N GLU A 165 -4.34 9.14 -5.73
CA GLU A 165 -5.13 9.27 -4.50
C GLU A 165 -6.28 8.26 -4.52
N LEU A 166 -6.32 7.34 -3.55
CA LEU A 166 -7.38 6.35 -3.42
C LEU A 166 -8.59 6.92 -2.64
N LEU A 167 -9.72 7.10 -3.33
CA LEU A 167 -10.99 7.49 -2.71
C LEU A 167 -11.80 6.27 -2.22
N THR A 168 -11.54 5.09 -2.78
CA THR A 168 -12.08 3.79 -2.36
C THR A 168 -10.96 2.75 -2.31
N GLY A 169 -11.15 1.63 -1.60
CA GLY A 169 -10.12 0.60 -1.43
C GLY A 169 -10.59 -0.78 -1.92
N ARG A 170 -10.78 -0.98 -3.24
CA ARG A 170 -11.14 -2.29 -3.80
C ARG A 170 -9.87 -3.10 -4.10
N LYS A 171 -9.99 -4.41 -4.05
CA LYS A 171 -8.88 -5.32 -4.39
C LYS A 171 -8.32 -5.02 -5.77
N HIS A 172 -6.99 -4.86 -5.88
CA HIS A 172 -6.27 -4.50 -7.11
C HIS A 172 -6.75 -3.20 -7.78
N GLN A 173 -7.38 -2.29 -7.05
CA GLN A 173 -8.08 -1.14 -7.64
C GLN A 173 -7.19 -0.30 -8.55
N ILE A 174 -6.06 0.20 -8.06
CA ILE A 174 -5.14 1.04 -8.83
C ILE A 174 -4.67 0.30 -10.08
N ARG A 175 -4.31 -0.95 -9.94
CA ARG A 175 -3.79 -1.81 -10.99
C ARG A 175 -4.75 -1.95 -12.15
N VAL A 176 -6.02 -2.29 -11.86
CA VAL A 176 -7.03 -2.51 -12.89
C VAL A 176 -7.55 -1.20 -13.49
N GLN A 177 -7.66 -0.13 -12.70
CA GLN A 177 -8.13 1.16 -13.22
C GLN A 177 -7.06 1.85 -14.09
N LEU A 178 -5.79 1.86 -13.70
CA LEU A 178 -4.74 2.38 -14.58
C LEU A 178 -4.60 1.54 -15.86
N ALA A 179 -4.70 0.22 -15.76
CA ALA A 179 -4.70 -0.63 -16.95
C ALA A 179 -5.89 -0.36 -17.88
N SER A 180 -7.07 -0.01 -17.35
CA SER A 180 -8.28 0.29 -18.14
C SER A 180 -8.15 1.56 -19.00
N VAL A 181 -7.23 2.46 -18.64
CA VAL A 181 -6.90 3.67 -19.42
C VAL A 181 -5.57 3.54 -20.19
N GLY A 182 -5.14 2.30 -20.44
CA GLY A 182 -3.94 2.02 -21.23
C GLY A 182 -2.61 2.23 -20.49
N CYS A 183 -2.62 2.43 -19.18
CA CYS A 183 -1.45 2.69 -18.34
C CYS A 183 -1.15 1.53 -17.37
N PRO A 184 -0.88 0.29 -17.83
CA PRO A 184 -0.51 -0.79 -16.93
C PRO A 184 0.74 -0.43 -16.14
N ILE A 185 0.74 -0.82 -14.85
CA ILE A 185 1.86 -0.58 -13.96
C ILE A 185 3.05 -1.45 -14.38
N LYS A 186 4.26 -0.88 -14.41
CA LYS A 186 5.49 -1.63 -14.72
C LYS A 186 5.63 -2.85 -13.80
N GLY A 187 5.86 -4.01 -14.39
CA GLY A 187 5.96 -5.30 -13.69
C GLY A 187 4.64 -6.03 -13.54
N ASP A 188 3.49 -5.42 -13.79
CA ASP A 188 2.18 -6.02 -13.56
C ASP A 188 1.68 -6.85 -14.73
N LEU A 189 2.20 -8.09 -14.86
CA LEU A 189 1.76 -9.03 -15.89
C LEU A 189 0.27 -9.36 -15.80
N LYS A 190 -0.31 -9.31 -14.59
CA LYS A 190 -1.74 -9.62 -14.37
C LYS A 190 -2.66 -8.62 -15.05
N TYR A 191 -2.21 -7.38 -15.18
CA TYR A 191 -2.99 -6.27 -15.73
C TYR A 191 -2.37 -5.65 -16.99
N GLY A 192 -1.45 -6.33 -17.66
CA GLY A 192 -1.11 -6.01 -19.05
C GLY A 192 0.30 -5.47 -19.28
N ASP A 193 1.16 -5.37 -18.27
CA ASP A 193 2.58 -5.16 -18.57
C ASP A 193 3.17 -6.43 -19.21
N LYS A 194 4.18 -6.22 -20.06
CA LYS A 194 4.81 -7.29 -20.86
C LYS A 194 5.94 -8.03 -20.13
N ARG A 195 6.48 -7.44 -19.06
CA ARG A 195 7.65 -7.98 -18.33
C ARG A 195 7.47 -7.82 -16.83
N SER A 196 7.81 -8.85 -16.06
CA SER A 196 7.90 -8.76 -14.60
C SER A 196 9.10 -7.90 -14.18
N ASN A 197 9.06 -7.33 -12.98
CA ASN A 197 10.26 -6.91 -12.30
C ASN A 197 11.10 -8.12 -11.89
N PRO A 198 12.44 -7.99 -11.76
CA PRO A 198 13.31 -9.11 -11.40
C PRO A 198 12.95 -9.79 -10.07
N ASP A 199 12.47 -9.02 -9.11
CA ASP A 199 12.06 -9.45 -7.77
C ASP A 199 10.59 -9.89 -7.67
N GLY A 200 9.85 -9.90 -8.79
CA GLY A 200 8.42 -10.22 -8.83
C GLY A 200 7.51 -9.13 -8.29
N SER A 201 8.06 -7.97 -7.90
CA SER A 201 7.29 -6.79 -7.51
C SER A 201 6.58 -6.16 -8.72
N ILE A 202 5.70 -5.20 -8.44
CA ILE A 202 5.21 -4.24 -9.42
C ILE A 202 5.63 -2.83 -9.00
N SER A 203 5.85 -1.93 -9.94
CA SER A 203 6.27 -0.56 -9.60
C SER A 203 5.09 0.29 -9.12
N LEU A 204 4.54 -0.13 -7.97
CA LEU A 204 3.47 0.53 -7.21
C LEU A 204 3.85 0.53 -5.74
N ILE A 205 3.86 1.71 -5.11
CA ILE A 205 4.12 1.86 -3.68
C ILE A 205 3.04 2.70 -2.99
N ALA A 206 2.66 2.33 -1.77
CA ALA A 206 1.85 3.16 -0.87
C ALA A 206 2.77 4.23 -0.27
N ARG A 207 2.90 5.38 -0.98
CA ARG A 207 3.92 6.40 -0.74
C ARG A 207 3.60 7.27 0.45
N HIS A 208 2.33 7.63 0.64
CA HIS A 208 1.91 8.55 1.70
C HIS A 208 0.62 8.10 2.35
N ILE A 209 0.53 8.30 3.67
CA ILE A 209 -0.70 8.10 4.43
C ILE A 209 -0.92 9.24 5.42
N GLU A 210 -2.15 9.72 5.49
CA GLU A 210 -2.55 10.77 6.42
C GLU A 210 -3.88 10.42 7.09
N PHE A 211 -3.94 10.58 8.40
CA PHE A 211 -5.14 10.35 9.21
C PHE A 211 -5.03 11.02 10.58
N VAL A 212 -6.15 11.14 11.29
CA VAL A 212 -6.17 11.59 12.68
C VAL A 212 -5.89 10.40 13.59
N HIS A 213 -4.91 10.51 14.48
CA HIS A 213 -4.57 9.43 15.41
C HIS A 213 -5.78 8.99 16.25
N PRO A 214 -6.08 7.67 16.34
CA PRO A 214 -7.34 7.18 16.92
C PRO A 214 -7.51 7.52 18.41
N VAL A 215 -6.43 7.81 19.12
CA VAL A 215 -6.47 8.11 20.57
C VAL A 215 -6.04 9.53 20.89
N SER A 216 -4.84 9.96 20.49
CA SER A 216 -4.32 11.31 20.79
C SER A 216 -4.99 12.43 20.00
N LYS A 217 -5.72 12.11 18.91
CA LYS A 217 -6.36 13.06 18.00
C LYS A 217 -5.40 13.99 17.25
N GLN A 218 -4.12 13.73 17.32
CA GLN A 218 -3.13 14.44 16.52
C GLN A 218 -3.18 13.97 15.06
N ARG A 219 -2.88 14.86 14.12
CA ARG A 219 -2.72 14.52 12.71
C ARG A 219 -1.42 13.73 12.53
N ILE A 220 -1.53 12.57 11.91
CA ILE A 220 -0.42 11.72 11.48
C ILE A 220 -0.28 11.86 9.97
N SER A 221 0.90 12.18 9.50
CA SER A 221 1.24 12.33 8.09
C SER A 221 2.61 11.68 7.88
N LEU A 222 2.68 10.60 7.12
CA LEU A 222 3.86 9.76 6.98
C LEU A 222 4.13 9.43 5.51
N ASP A 223 5.40 9.42 5.14
CA ASP A 223 5.89 9.00 3.83
C ASP A 223 6.70 7.71 3.96
N ALA A 224 6.50 6.77 3.03
CA ALA A 224 7.42 5.66 2.83
C ALA A 224 8.65 6.14 2.07
N PRO A 225 9.86 5.67 2.36
CA PRO A 225 10.98 5.85 1.44
C PRO A 225 10.67 5.17 0.10
N VAL A 226 11.21 5.70 -0.99
CA VAL A 226 11.15 4.99 -2.26
C VAL A 226 12.08 3.77 -2.22
N PRO A 227 11.79 2.70 -2.97
CA PRO A 227 12.67 1.55 -3.07
C PRO A 227 14.09 1.94 -3.50
N ASP A 228 15.10 1.23 -2.99
CA ASP A 228 16.51 1.42 -3.38
C ASP A 228 16.77 0.84 -4.78
N ASP A 229 16.20 1.49 -5.76
CA ASP A 229 16.26 1.17 -7.19
C ASP A 229 16.52 2.44 -7.98
N PRO A 230 17.43 2.43 -8.96
CA PRO A 230 17.77 3.63 -9.74
C PRO A 230 16.57 4.30 -10.43
N LEU A 231 15.59 3.51 -10.88
CA LEU A 231 14.38 4.03 -11.53
C LEU A 231 13.50 4.79 -10.53
N TRP A 232 13.34 4.27 -9.31
CA TRP A 232 12.59 4.94 -8.25
C TRP A 232 13.27 6.23 -7.77
N LYS A 233 14.61 6.21 -7.62
CA LYS A 233 15.39 7.41 -7.26
C LYS A 233 15.28 8.50 -8.33
N ALA A 234 15.35 8.12 -9.61
CA ALA A 234 15.11 9.04 -10.72
C ALA A 234 13.67 9.57 -10.74
N ALA A 235 12.68 8.72 -10.43
CA ALA A 235 11.28 9.14 -10.36
C ALA A 235 11.01 10.10 -9.19
N GLU A 236 11.66 9.91 -8.04
CA GLU A 236 11.52 10.78 -6.87
C GLU A 236 11.99 12.22 -7.18
N SER A 237 13.03 12.38 -7.98
CA SER A 237 13.52 13.71 -8.39
C SER A 237 12.53 14.50 -9.25
N LEU A 238 11.51 13.86 -9.85
CA LEU A 238 10.47 14.53 -10.62
C LEU A 238 9.47 15.32 -9.76
N LYS A 239 9.48 15.12 -8.45
CA LYS A 239 8.56 15.79 -7.52
C LYS A 239 9.04 17.18 -7.04
N GLN A 240 10.27 17.56 -7.46
CA GLN A 240 10.89 18.83 -7.06
C GLN A 240 10.35 20.02 -7.86
#